data_2e31fcea3f8f73eb8739ace8a1744331
#
_entry.id   2e31fcea3f8f73eb8739ace8a1744331
#
_cell.length_a   1.000
_cell.length_b   1.000
_cell.length_c   1.000
_cell.angle_alpha   90.00
_cell.angle_beta   90.00
_cell.angle_gamma   90.00
#
_symmetry.space_group_name_H-M   'P 1'
#
loop_
_entity.id
_entity.type
_entity.pdbx_description
1 polymer ?
#
loop_
_entity_poly.entity_id
_entity_poly.type
_entity_poly.pdbx_seq_one_letter_code
_entity_poly.pdbx_strand_id
1 'polypeptide(L)'
;HELNEKAKGVFDVRKIRSGQAYAVFTVPDSTRRVRFFVYEETPKTYVVFDLRGERRVYRGENPVEWKQKEIKGKVESSLWMAMQKLDTSPQLALVLSNIYGWSIDFFSLQKEDEFRVIYEQECVEGKELDNFHILAASFRYSDSIYYAIPFVQDGEELYYGATGNSLEGAFLKAPLDFYRITSRFSNSRFHPVLRRYRAHHGVDYAAPTGTPVYAIGNGKVIAKGFQANGGGNFLKIRHNSVYVTTYMHLSRFAKGIKVGSEVKQKEVIGYVGSTGLSTGPHLDFRVFENGKPINPLLIKSQPKKPISPDNMSQFVVLRDSLINRLSAIN
;
A
#
# COMPACT_ATOMS: atom_id res chain seq x y z
N HIS A 1 7.13 10.18 39.71
CA HIS A 1 8.55 10.27 39.28
C HIS A 1 9.20 8.88 39.22
N GLU A 2 9.09 8.09 40.27
CA GLU A 2 9.69 6.74 40.40
C GLU A 2 9.24 5.78 39.27
N LEU A 3 7.94 5.73 38.96
CA LEU A 3 7.43 4.89 37.86
C LEU A 3 7.99 5.29 36.50
N ASN A 4 8.24 6.57 36.29
CA ASN A 4 8.86 7.04 35.04
C ASN A 4 10.32 6.54 34.93
N GLU A 5 11.06 6.51 36.03
CA GLU A 5 12.42 5.94 36.02
C GLU A 5 12.41 4.42 35.76
N LYS A 6 11.47 3.68 36.38
CA LYS A 6 11.30 2.24 36.17
C LYS A 6 10.78 1.90 34.78
N ALA A 7 10.09 2.82 34.08
CA ALA A 7 9.60 2.66 32.72
C ALA A 7 10.69 2.89 31.65
N LYS A 8 11.83 3.50 32.00
CA LYS A 8 12.92 3.76 31.08
C LYS A 8 13.38 2.45 30.37
N GLY A 9 13.44 2.47 29.05
CA GLY A 9 13.78 1.30 28.24
C GLY A 9 12.62 0.34 27.95
N VAL A 10 11.49 0.45 28.65
CA VAL A 10 10.28 -0.35 28.42
C VAL A 10 9.21 0.49 27.70
N PHE A 11 8.86 1.65 28.29
CA PHE A 11 7.78 2.49 27.78
C PHE A 11 8.04 3.97 28.11
N ASP A 12 7.79 4.84 27.14
CA ASP A 12 7.83 6.29 27.32
C ASP A 12 6.44 6.79 27.73
N VAL A 13 6.26 7.14 29.00
CA VAL A 13 4.98 7.60 29.58
C VAL A 13 4.39 8.82 28.86
N ARG A 14 5.21 9.59 28.12
CA ARG A 14 4.76 10.72 27.29
C ARG A 14 4.00 10.27 26.04
N LYS A 15 4.04 8.98 25.73
CA LYS A 15 3.30 8.37 24.62
C LYS A 15 1.89 7.91 24.98
N ILE A 16 1.48 8.07 26.24
CA ILE A 16 0.09 7.83 26.66
C ILE A 16 -0.82 8.76 25.85
N ARG A 17 -1.82 8.19 25.21
CA ARG A 17 -2.77 8.91 24.34
C ARG A 17 -4.16 8.89 24.95
N SER A 18 -4.90 9.97 24.78
CA SER A 18 -6.34 10.01 25.07
C SER A 18 -7.08 9.02 24.16
N GLY A 19 -8.06 8.29 24.70
CA GLY A 19 -8.86 7.33 23.97
C GLY A 19 -8.30 5.90 23.96
N GLN A 20 -7.09 5.66 24.45
CA GLN A 20 -6.56 4.31 24.65
C GLN A 20 -7.17 3.65 25.89
N ALA A 21 -7.39 2.34 25.80
CA ALA A 21 -7.91 1.55 26.91
C ALA A 21 -6.86 1.40 28.01
N TYR A 22 -7.34 1.36 29.25
CA TYR A 22 -6.53 1.00 30.39
C TYR A 22 -7.36 0.23 31.43
N ALA A 23 -6.70 -0.58 32.25
CA ALA A 23 -7.32 -1.28 33.35
C ALA A 23 -6.57 -0.99 34.65
N VAL A 24 -7.33 -0.84 35.75
CA VAL A 24 -6.78 -0.66 37.08
C VAL A 24 -7.26 -1.80 37.96
N PHE A 25 -6.30 -2.53 38.53
CA PHE A 25 -6.57 -3.64 39.43
C PHE A 25 -6.26 -3.20 40.86
N THR A 26 -7.26 -3.28 41.74
CA THR A 26 -7.15 -2.85 43.12
C THR A 26 -7.25 -4.04 44.07
N VAL A 27 -6.85 -3.85 45.32
CA VAL A 27 -7.13 -4.80 46.41
C VAL A 27 -8.63 -4.78 46.71
N PRO A 28 -9.28 -5.95 46.89
CA PRO A 28 -10.71 -6.03 47.19
C PRO A 28 -10.98 -5.81 48.69
N ASP A 29 -10.43 -4.74 49.25
CA ASP A 29 -10.62 -4.30 50.62
C ASP A 29 -11.06 -2.83 50.70
N SER A 30 -11.27 -2.30 51.88
CA SER A 30 -11.68 -0.91 52.13
C SER A 30 -10.66 0.12 51.62
N THR A 31 -9.40 -0.25 51.46
CA THR A 31 -8.33 0.67 51.03
C THR A 31 -8.32 0.91 49.54
N ARG A 32 -8.89 -0.03 48.72
CA ARG A 32 -8.87 0.00 47.27
C ARG A 32 -7.51 0.34 46.66
N ARG A 33 -6.43 -0.08 47.33
CA ARG A 33 -5.06 0.20 46.89
C ARG A 33 -4.83 -0.39 45.52
N VAL A 34 -4.33 0.42 44.57
CA VAL A 34 -3.98 -0.03 43.20
C VAL A 34 -2.80 -0.98 43.28
N ARG A 35 -2.95 -2.17 42.65
CA ARG A 35 -1.90 -3.18 42.51
C ARG A 35 -1.27 -3.15 41.13
N PHE A 36 -2.10 -3.01 40.09
CA PHE A 36 -1.63 -2.92 38.74
C PHE A 36 -2.36 -1.80 38.00
N PHE A 37 -1.63 -1.11 37.17
CA PHE A 37 -2.16 -0.27 36.13
C PHE A 37 -1.69 -0.87 34.80
N VAL A 38 -2.63 -1.22 33.91
CA VAL A 38 -2.35 -1.82 32.60
C VAL A 38 -2.80 -0.83 31.54
N TYR A 39 -1.89 -0.45 30.65
CA TYR A 39 -2.16 0.47 29.54
C TYR A 39 -2.05 -0.27 28.23
N GLU A 40 -3.10 -0.28 27.43
CA GLU A 40 -3.12 -0.85 26.08
C GLU A 40 -2.38 0.09 25.13
N GLU A 41 -1.13 -0.26 24.76
CA GLU A 41 -0.32 0.52 23.81
C GLU A 41 -0.83 0.35 22.38
N THR A 42 -1.17 -0.88 22.01
CA THR A 42 -1.85 -1.30 20.78
C THR A 42 -2.79 -2.45 21.10
N PRO A 43 -3.70 -2.87 20.22
CA PRO A 43 -4.50 -4.08 20.45
C PRO A 43 -3.66 -5.33 20.78
N LYS A 44 -2.44 -5.40 20.27
CA LYS A 44 -1.51 -6.54 20.45
C LYS A 44 -0.62 -6.42 21.69
N THR A 45 -0.36 -5.22 22.17
CA THR A 45 0.66 -4.97 23.20
C THR A 45 0.11 -4.08 24.30
N TYR A 46 0.44 -4.42 25.53
CA TYR A 46 0.10 -3.64 26.70
C TYR A 46 1.30 -3.44 27.64
N VAL A 47 1.25 -2.40 28.43
CA VAL A 47 2.26 -2.09 29.43
C VAL A 47 1.67 -2.26 30.81
N VAL A 48 2.31 -3.06 31.64
CA VAL A 48 1.92 -3.31 33.03
C VAL A 48 2.82 -2.52 33.96
N PHE A 49 2.20 -1.69 34.78
CA PHE A 49 2.82 -1.04 35.90
C PHE A 49 2.42 -1.83 37.15
N ASP A 50 3.29 -2.72 37.62
CA ASP A 50 3.12 -3.46 38.87
C ASP A 50 3.53 -2.59 40.05
N LEU A 51 2.56 -2.21 40.87
CA LEU A 51 2.73 -1.31 42.00
C LEU A 51 2.93 -2.04 43.35
N ARG A 52 3.03 -3.38 43.31
CA ARG A 52 3.26 -4.21 44.51
C ARG A 52 4.74 -4.25 44.84
N GLY A 53 5.06 -4.25 46.15
CA GLY A 53 6.43 -4.42 46.64
C GLY A 53 7.45 -3.55 45.91
N GLU A 54 8.42 -4.20 45.27
CA GLU A 54 9.38 -3.57 44.38
C GLU A 54 8.74 -3.29 43.04
N ARG A 55 8.37 -2.05 42.79
CA ARG A 55 7.62 -1.61 41.59
C ARG A 55 8.35 -1.97 40.32
N ARG A 56 7.60 -2.54 39.33
CA ARG A 56 8.13 -2.99 38.05
C ARG A 56 7.27 -2.47 36.89
N VAL A 57 7.91 -2.28 35.74
CA VAL A 57 7.22 -1.96 34.49
C VAL A 57 7.68 -2.95 33.43
N TYR A 58 6.73 -3.58 32.75
CA TYR A 58 7.01 -4.54 31.69
C TYR A 58 5.94 -4.52 30.61
N ARG A 59 6.28 -5.00 29.43
CA ARG A 59 5.33 -5.22 28.33
C ARG A 59 4.80 -6.64 28.37
N GLY A 60 3.53 -6.77 27.98
CA GLY A 60 2.91 -8.03 27.61
C GLY A 60 2.33 -7.95 26.21
N GLU A 61 2.03 -9.12 25.66
CA GLU A 61 1.42 -9.26 24.35
C GLU A 61 0.12 -10.05 24.50
N ASN A 62 -0.92 -9.62 23.77
CA ASN A 62 -2.16 -10.37 23.64
C ASN A 62 -1.98 -11.45 22.55
N PRO A 63 -2.54 -12.64 22.75
CA PRO A 63 -2.49 -13.69 21.73
C PRO A 63 -3.19 -13.22 20.45
N VAL A 64 -2.54 -13.50 19.33
CA VAL A 64 -3.04 -13.19 18.00
C VAL A 64 -3.64 -14.44 17.39
N GLU A 65 -4.85 -14.33 16.88
CA GLU A 65 -5.55 -15.38 16.12
C GLU A 65 -5.73 -14.92 14.67
N TRP A 66 -5.65 -15.87 13.75
CA TRP A 66 -5.97 -15.62 12.34
C TRP A 66 -7.29 -16.30 11.99
N LYS A 67 -8.27 -15.53 11.54
CA LYS A 67 -9.58 -16.04 11.13
C LYS A 67 -9.70 -16.05 9.61
N GLN A 68 -9.89 -17.24 9.04
CA GLN A 68 -10.12 -17.36 7.61
C GLN A 68 -11.54 -16.90 7.26
N LYS A 69 -11.63 -16.11 6.20
CA LYS A 69 -12.88 -15.57 5.64
C LYS A 69 -12.89 -15.71 4.12
N GLU A 70 -14.10 -15.75 3.59
CA GLU A 70 -14.34 -15.80 2.15
C GLU A 70 -15.40 -14.76 1.79
N ILE A 71 -15.13 -13.98 0.76
CA ILE A 71 -16.07 -12.97 0.27
C ILE A 71 -16.19 -13.02 -1.25
N LYS A 72 -17.37 -12.65 -1.72
CA LYS A 72 -17.67 -12.39 -3.12
C LYS A 72 -18.42 -11.07 -3.21
N GLY A 73 -18.04 -10.25 -4.16
CA GLY A 73 -18.69 -8.97 -4.35
C GLY A 73 -18.64 -8.48 -5.77
N LYS A 74 -19.48 -7.49 -6.04
CA LYS A 74 -19.51 -6.75 -7.29
C LYS A 74 -19.20 -5.29 -7.03
N VAL A 75 -18.48 -4.67 -7.95
CA VAL A 75 -18.18 -3.24 -7.90
C VAL A 75 -19.41 -2.47 -8.40
N GLU A 76 -19.89 -1.52 -7.60
CA GLU A 76 -20.94 -0.58 -8.02
C GLU A 76 -20.37 0.82 -8.32
N SER A 77 -19.41 1.27 -7.52
CA SER A 77 -18.74 2.58 -7.67
C SER A 77 -17.24 2.50 -7.42
N SER A 78 -16.80 1.72 -6.45
CA SER A 78 -15.40 1.47 -6.13
C SER A 78 -15.26 0.18 -5.31
N LEU A 79 -14.07 -0.40 -5.33
CA LEU A 79 -13.76 -1.58 -4.50
C LEU A 79 -13.90 -1.27 -3.00
N TRP A 80 -13.51 -0.07 -2.58
CA TRP A 80 -13.68 0.41 -1.20
C TRP A 80 -15.13 0.34 -0.73
N MET A 81 -16.07 0.89 -1.52
CA MET A 81 -17.49 0.86 -1.20
C MET A 81 -18.07 -0.55 -1.25
N ALA A 82 -17.57 -1.40 -2.15
CA ALA A 82 -17.97 -2.81 -2.20
C ALA A 82 -17.58 -3.57 -0.92
N MET A 83 -16.40 -3.31 -0.35
CA MET A 83 -16.00 -3.90 0.94
C MET A 83 -16.91 -3.45 2.08
N GLN A 84 -17.23 -2.16 2.17
CA GLN A 84 -18.15 -1.65 3.19
C GLN A 84 -19.54 -2.31 3.09
N LYS A 85 -20.05 -2.50 1.88
CA LYS A 85 -21.36 -3.16 1.66
C LYS A 85 -21.37 -4.63 2.09
N LEU A 86 -20.22 -5.28 2.05
CA LEU A 86 -20.00 -6.66 2.50
C LEU A 86 -19.67 -6.76 4.00
N ASP A 87 -19.82 -5.66 4.75
CA ASP A 87 -19.42 -5.59 6.17
C ASP A 87 -17.97 -6.05 6.42
N THR A 88 -17.09 -5.72 5.46
CA THR A 88 -15.67 -6.06 5.48
C THR A 88 -14.85 -4.79 5.54
N SER A 89 -13.71 -4.83 6.25
CA SER A 89 -12.84 -3.67 6.34
C SER A 89 -12.43 -3.17 4.94
N PRO A 90 -12.64 -1.88 4.63
CA PRO A 90 -12.18 -1.29 3.38
C PRO A 90 -10.67 -1.36 3.17
N GLN A 91 -9.88 -1.58 4.21
CA GLN A 91 -8.42 -1.75 4.11
C GLN A 91 -8.05 -2.98 3.28
N LEU A 92 -8.93 -4.01 3.21
CA LEU A 92 -8.74 -5.16 2.32
C LEU A 92 -8.67 -4.74 0.84
N ALA A 93 -9.41 -3.69 0.45
CA ALA A 93 -9.31 -3.14 -0.90
C ALA A 93 -7.91 -2.61 -1.22
N LEU A 94 -7.20 -2.03 -0.25
CA LEU A 94 -5.81 -1.57 -0.43
C LEU A 94 -4.86 -2.75 -0.59
N VAL A 95 -5.06 -3.83 0.18
CA VAL A 95 -4.24 -5.05 0.04
C VAL A 95 -4.40 -5.65 -1.36
N LEU A 96 -5.64 -5.80 -1.84
CA LEU A 96 -5.91 -6.29 -3.18
C LEU A 96 -5.35 -5.35 -4.26
N SER A 97 -5.48 -4.03 -4.07
CA SER A 97 -4.89 -3.03 -4.98
C SER A 97 -3.37 -3.14 -5.05
N ASN A 98 -2.71 -3.52 -3.97
CA ASN A 98 -1.26 -3.73 -3.97
C ASN A 98 -0.89 -5.01 -4.72
N ILE A 99 -1.63 -6.12 -4.54
CA ILE A 99 -1.39 -7.40 -5.22
C ILE A 99 -1.59 -7.26 -6.73
N TYR A 100 -2.70 -6.66 -7.13
CA TYR A 100 -3.07 -6.50 -8.54
C TYR A 100 -2.57 -5.21 -9.20
N GLY A 101 -1.84 -4.37 -8.47
CA GLY A 101 -1.50 -3.00 -8.90
C GLY A 101 -0.77 -2.87 -10.24
N TRP A 102 -0.28 -3.98 -10.76
CA TRP A 102 0.25 -4.11 -12.10
C TRP A 102 -0.81 -4.52 -13.13
N SER A 103 -1.74 -5.41 -12.78
CA SER A 103 -2.67 -6.06 -13.71
C SER A 103 -3.98 -5.29 -13.88
N ILE A 104 -4.44 -4.62 -12.83
CA ILE A 104 -5.75 -3.97 -12.78
C ILE A 104 -5.59 -2.50 -12.40
N ASP A 105 -6.22 -1.61 -13.17
CA ASP A 105 -6.40 -0.22 -12.79
C ASP A 105 -7.69 -0.07 -11.98
N PHE A 106 -7.57 -0.05 -10.66
CA PHE A 106 -8.70 0.03 -9.73
C PHE A 106 -9.51 1.34 -9.81
N PHE A 107 -9.02 2.34 -10.52
CA PHE A 107 -9.77 3.58 -10.80
C PHE A 107 -10.58 3.51 -12.12
N SER A 108 -10.38 2.46 -12.91
CA SER A 108 -11.14 2.20 -14.13
C SER A 108 -12.12 1.04 -13.99
N LEU A 109 -12.32 0.56 -12.74
CA LEU A 109 -13.32 -0.48 -12.47
C LEU A 109 -14.70 -0.02 -12.89
N GLN A 110 -15.41 -0.93 -13.52
CA GLN A 110 -16.76 -0.69 -14.01
C GLN A 110 -17.80 -1.33 -13.08
N LYS A 111 -19.02 -0.87 -13.21
CA LYS A 111 -20.15 -1.52 -12.57
C LYS A 111 -20.24 -2.97 -13.08
N GLU A 112 -20.49 -3.91 -12.15
CA GLU A 112 -20.56 -5.36 -12.37
C GLU A 112 -19.21 -6.09 -12.45
N ASP A 113 -18.05 -5.41 -12.40
CA ASP A 113 -16.78 -6.11 -12.16
C ASP A 113 -16.89 -6.92 -10.85
N GLU A 114 -16.54 -8.21 -10.90
CA GLU A 114 -16.75 -9.14 -9.79
C GLU A 114 -15.40 -9.54 -9.18
N PHE A 115 -15.37 -9.68 -7.86
CA PHE A 115 -14.21 -10.23 -7.17
C PHE A 115 -14.60 -11.32 -6.18
N ARG A 116 -13.66 -12.23 -5.92
CA ARG A 116 -13.74 -13.26 -4.89
C ARG A 116 -12.41 -13.32 -4.18
N VAL A 117 -12.46 -13.43 -2.86
CA VAL A 117 -11.25 -13.42 -2.03
C VAL A 117 -11.39 -14.44 -0.91
N ILE A 118 -10.36 -15.24 -0.73
CA ILE A 118 -10.14 -16.06 0.45
C ILE A 118 -8.97 -15.45 1.19
N TYR A 119 -9.16 -15.07 2.44
CA TYR A 119 -8.13 -14.39 3.22
C TYR A 119 -8.17 -14.76 4.69
N GLU A 120 -7.09 -14.55 5.37
CA GLU A 120 -7.02 -14.56 6.83
C GLU A 120 -6.99 -13.14 7.34
N GLN A 121 -7.71 -12.88 8.41
CA GLN A 121 -7.75 -11.60 9.11
C GLN A 121 -7.25 -11.79 10.54
N GLU A 122 -6.35 -10.92 10.94
CA GLU A 122 -5.81 -10.91 12.28
C GLU A 122 -6.87 -10.48 13.30
N CYS A 123 -6.96 -11.23 14.41
CA CYS A 123 -7.87 -10.99 15.52
C CYS A 123 -7.11 -11.00 16.85
N VAL A 124 -7.48 -10.12 17.76
CA VAL A 124 -6.98 -10.08 19.13
C VAL A 124 -8.17 -9.94 20.07
N GLU A 125 -8.33 -10.86 21.02
CA GLU A 125 -9.45 -10.87 21.96
C GLU A 125 -10.82 -10.75 21.28
N GLY A 126 -10.99 -11.40 20.12
CA GLY A 126 -12.21 -11.37 19.33
C GLY A 126 -12.40 -10.10 18.48
N LYS A 127 -11.54 -9.11 18.62
CA LYS A 127 -11.55 -7.87 17.83
C LYS A 127 -10.73 -8.05 16.54
N GLU A 128 -11.36 -7.81 15.41
CA GLU A 128 -10.70 -7.87 14.10
C GLU A 128 -9.80 -6.65 13.88
N LEU A 129 -8.61 -6.90 13.35
CA LEU A 129 -7.64 -5.88 13.00
C LEU A 129 -7.52 -5.73 11.48
N ASP A 130 -7.03 -4.58 11.02
CA ASP A 130 -6.80 -4.29 9.60
C ASP A 130 -5.46 -4.88 9.10
N ASN A 131 -5.21 -6.15 9.43
CA ASN A 131 -4.10 -6.92 8.91
C ASN A 131 -4.62 -8.19 8.26
N PHE A 132 -4.26 -8.39 6.98
CA PHE A 132 -4.81 -9.42 6.12
C PHE A 132 -3.71 -10.19 5.41
N HIS A 133 -3.88 -11.52 5.31
CA HIS A 133 -3.11 -12.40 4.47
C HIS A 133 -4.02 -13.01 3.40
N ILE A 134 -3.74 -12.77 2.13
CA ILE A 134 -4.58 -13.25 1.04
C ILE A 134 -4.17 -14.67 0.66
N LEU A 135 -5.08 -15.62 0.87
CA LEU A 135 -4.86 -17.03 0.53
C LEU A 135 -5.17 -17.33 -0.94
N ALA A 136 -6.11 -16.61 -1.54
CA ALA A 136 -6.37 -16.60 -2.97
C ALA A 136 -7.31 -15.44 -3.31
N ALA A 137 -7.20 -14.92 -4.52
CA ALA A 137 -8.18 -13.95 -5.02
C ALA A 137 -8.41 -14.12 -6.51
N SER A 138 -9.60 -13.73 -6.98
CA SER A 138 -9.91 -13.55 -8.38
C SER A 138 -10.64 -12.24 -8.60
N PHE A 139 -10.37 -11.62 -9.74
CA PHE A 139 -11.00 -10.37 -10.16
C PHE A 139 -11.41 -10.48 -11.63
N ARG A 140 -12.72 -10.34 -11.91
CA ARG A 140 -13.23 -10.20 -13.27
C ARG A 140 -13.17 -8.73 -13.66
N TYR A 141 -12.35 -8.39 -14.64
CA TYR A 141 -12.12 -7.03 -15.09
C TYR A 141 -11.93 -7.01 -16.61
N SER A 142 -12.67 -6.18 -17.33
CA SER A 142 -12.62 -6.07 -18.81
C SER A 142 -12.69 -7.44 -19.50
N ASP A 143 -13.71 -8.24 -19.17
CA ASP A 143 -13.99 -9.59 -19.72
C ASP A 143 -12.92 -10.66 -19.45
N SER A 144 -11.92 -10.35 -18.63
CA SER A 144 -10.87 -11.28 -18.23
C SER A 144 -10.93 -11.55 -16.73
N ILE A 145 -10.51 -12.78 -16.33
CA ILE A 145 -10.36 -13.12 -14.92
C ILE A 145 -8.89 -13.11 -14.54
N TYR A 146 -8.55 -12.28 -13.58
CA TYR A 146 -7.23 -12.16 -12.99
C TYR A 146 -7.19 -12.91 -11.67
N TYR A 147 -6.35 -13.93 -11.56
CA TYR A 147 -6.16 -14.69 -10.32
C TYR A 147 -4.94 -14.19 -9.57
N ALA A 148 -4.98 -14.24 -8.25
CA ALA A 148 -3.84 -14.05 -7.36
C ALA A 148 -3.69 -15.30 -6.51
N ILE A 149 -2.70 -16.11 -6.83
CA ILE A 149 -2.36 -17.38 -6.19
C ILE A 149 -1.04 -17.20 -5.46
N PRO A 150 -1.00 -17.28 -4.11
CA PRO A 150 0.25 -17.20 -3.37
C PRO A 150 1.08 -18.47 -3.60
N PHE A 151 2.37 -18.31 -3.76
CA PHE A 151 3.30 -19.42 -3.87
C PHE A 151 4.69 -19.00 -3.37
N VAL A 152 5.30 -19.90 -2.59
CA VAL A 152 6.65 -19.66 -2.05
C VAL A 152 7.68 -20.24 -3.02
N GLN A 153 8.55 -19.39 -3.53
CA GLN A 153 9.68 -19.76 -4.37
C GLN A 153 10.93 -19.01 -3.90
N ASP A 154 12.05 -19.68 -3.80
CA ASP A 154 13.33 -19.10 -3.32
C ASP A 154 13.23 -18.46 -1.92
N GLY A 155 12.34 -18.99 -1.05
CA GLY A 155 12.10 -18.46 0.30
C GLY A 155 11.27 -17.19 0.35
N GLU A 156 10.71 -16.73 -0.77
CA GLU A 156 9.85 -15.55 -0.88
C GLU A 156 8.44 -15.96 -1.33
N GLU A 157 7.41 -15.51 -0.60
CA GLU A 157 6.02 -15.67 -1.02
C GLU A 157 5.63 -14.53 -1.94
N LEU A 158 5.19 -14.86 -3.15
CA LEU A 158 4.69 -13.91 -4.14
C LEU A 158 3.33 -14.38 -4.67
N TYR A 159 2.59 -13.45 -5.27
CA TYR A 159 1.33 -13.77 -5.94
C TYR A 159 1.53 -13.97 -7.44
N TYR A 160 0.92 -15.02 -7.96
CA TYR A 160 1.03 -15.43 -9.36
C TYR A 160 -0.34 -15.50 -10.03
N GLY A 161 -0.40 -15.13 -11.29
CA GLY A 161 -1.56 -15.38 -12.14
C GLY A 161 -1.70 -16.85 -12.52
N ALA A 162 -2.80 -17.21 -13.16
CA ALA A 162 -3.11 -18.59 -13.55
C ALA A 162 -2.02 -19.25 -14.43
N THR A 163 -1.24 -18.47 -15.16
CA THR A 163 -0.15 -18.97 -16.03
C THR A 163 1.20 -19.10 -15.32
N GLY A 164 1.26 -18.80 -14.00
CA GLY A 164 2.52 -18.81 -13.24
C GLY A 164 3.38 -17.56 -13.44
N ASN A 165 2.86 -16.53 -14.10
CA ASN A 165 3.51 -15.22 -14.16
C ASN A 165 3.28 -14.46 -12.87
N SER A 166 4.35 -13.90 -12.26
CA SER A 166 4.21 -13.09 -11.07
C SER A 166 3.29 -11.89 -11.31
N LEU A 167 2.42 -11.60 -10.36
CA LEU A 167 1.63 -10.36 -10.34
C LEU A 167 2.47 -9.15 -9.93
N GLU A 168 3.65 -9.37 -9.34
CA GLU A 168 4.61 -8.31 -9.18
C GLU A 168 5.25 -7.96 -10.53
N GLY A 169 4.84 -6.84 -11.07
CA GLY A 169 5.49 -6.24 -12.23
C GLY A 169 6.73 -5.45 -11.84
N ALA A 170 7.65 -5.25 -12.79
CA ALA A 170 8.79 -4.35 -12.60
C ALA A 170 8.34 -2.90 -12.33
N PHE A 171 7.11 -2.54 -12.66
CA PHE A 171 6.52 -1.20 -12.44
C PHE A 171 5.08 -1.27 -11.95
N LEU A 172 4.68 -0.34 -11.08
CA LEU A 172 3.28 -0.07 -10.74
C LEU A 172 2.59 0.65 -11.90
N LYS A 173 1.29 0.46 -12.04
CA LYS A 173 0.48 1.19 -13.05
C LYS A 173 0.37 2.69 -12.76
N ALA A 174 0.40 3.07 -11.49
CA ALA A 174 0.34 4.46 -11.07
C ALA A 174 1.23 4.70 -9.85
N PRO A 175 1.79 5.91 -9.72
CA PRO A 175 2.61 6.31 -8.58
C PRO A 175 1.82 6.77 -7.35
N LEU A 176 0.49 6.63 -7.33
CA LEU A 176 -0.43 7.05 -6.28
C LEU A 176 -1.47 5.95 -6.00
N ASP A 177 -1.93 5.85 -4.76
CA ASP A 177 -3.03 4.94 -4.40
C ASP A 177 -4.41 5.51 -4.75
N PHE A 178 -4.57 6.83 -4.64
CA PHE A 178 -5.83 7.53 -4.93
C PHE A 178 -5.56 8.75 -5.80
N TYR A 179 -6.23 8.82 -6.96
CA TYR A 179 -6.03 9.89 -7.92
C TYR A 179 -7.19 9.99 -8.93
N ARG A 180 -7.24 11.11 -9.64
CA ARG A 180 -8.02 11.27 -10.86
C ARG A 180 -7.08 11.75 -11.98
N ILE A 181 -7.10 11.10 -13.13
CA ILE A 181 -6.34 11.57 -14.30
C ILE A 181 -7.01 12.83 -14.83
N THR A 182 -6.30 13.95 -14.81
CA THR A 182 -6.78 15.25 -15.29
C THR A 182 -6.18 15.63 -16.64
N SER A 183 -5.00 15.08 -16.99
CA SER A 183 -4.42 15.25 -18.31
C SER A 183 -3.65 13.99 -18.72
N ARG A 184 -3.87 13.57 -19.95
CA ARG A 184 -3.19 12.40 -20.54
C ARG A 184 -1.95 12.84 -21.32
N PHE A 185 -1.08 11.87 -21.62
CA PHE A 185 0.04 12.05 -22.54
C PHE A 185 -0.45 12.54 -23.91
N SER A 186 0.21 13.57 -24.43
CA SER A 186 -0.12 14.16 -25.74
C SER A 186 1.11 14.86 -26.33
N ASN A 187 1.29 14.69 -27.64
CA ASN A 187 2.33 15.43 -28.38
C ASN A 187 1.92 16.88 -28.65
N SER A 188 0.63 17.21 -28.54
CA SER A 188 0.12 18.57 -28.72
C SER A 188 -1.19 18.74 -27.95
N ARG A 189 -1.16 19.58 -26.89
CA ARG A 189 -2.37 20.00 -26.16
C ARG A 189 -2.32 21.49 -25.87
N PHE A 190 -3.47 22.13 -25.72
CA PHE A 190 -3.55 23.51 -25.27
C PHE A 190 -3.14 23.60 -23.80
N HIS A 191 -2.11 24.40 -23.50
CA HIS A 191 -1.61 24.56 -22.12
C HIS A 191 -2.40 25.66 -21.40
N PRO A 192 -3.12 25.36 -20.28
CA PRO A 192 -4.04 26.31 -19.67
C PRO A 192 -3.39 27.58 -19.14
N VAL A 193 -2.17 27.50 -18.62
CA VAL A 193 -1.41 28.65 -18.08
C VAL A 193 -0.74 29.43 -19.20
N LEU A 194 -0.04 28.77 -20.12
CA LEU A 194 0.72 29.40 -21.18
C LEU A 194 -0.13 29.82 -22.39
N ARG A 195 -1.39 29.39 -22.44
CA ARG A 195 -2.37 29.68 -23.52
C ARG A 195 -1.83 29.40 -24.93
N ARG A 196 -1.04 28.35 -25.08
CA ARG A 196 -0.48 27.90 -26.38
C ARG A 196 -0.43 26.40 -26.46
N TYR A 197 -0.40 25.84 -27.66
CA TYR A 197 -0.22 24.42 -27.87
C TYR A 197 1.21 24.01 -27.55
N ARG A 198 1.36 22.92 -26.77
CA ARG A 198 2.64 22.26 -26.48
C ARG A 198 2.44 20.81 -26.13
N ALA A 199 3.51 20.03 -26.26
CA ALA A 199 3.52 18.64 -25.83
C ALA A 199 3.35 18.55 -24.30
N HIS A 200 2.63 17.53 -23.86
CA HIS A 200 2.57 17.05 -22.50
C HIS A 200 3.03 15.59 -22.46
N HIS A 201 4.30 15.38 -22.26
CA HIS A 201 4.92 14.06 -22.27
C HIS A 201 4.85 13.39 -20.90
N GLY A 202 3.69 13.47 -20.24
CA GLY A 202 3.38 12.88 -18.96
C GLY A 202 1.89 12.61 -18.79
N VAL A 203 1.51 12.18 -17.60
CA VAL A 203 0.13 12.05 -17.13
C VAL A 203 0.00 12.85 -15.85
N ASP A 204 -1.02 13.72 -15.78
CA ASP A 204 -1.32 14.50 -14.59
C ASP A 204 -2.33 13.75 -13.73
N TYR A 205 -1.92 13.41 -12.51
CA TYR A 205 -2.72 12.75 -11.50
C TYR A 205 -3.13 13.75 -10.43
N ALA A 206 -4.37 14.22 -10.45
CA ALA A 206 -4.90 15.09 -9.39
C ALA A 206 -5.13 14.30 -8.11
N ALA A 207 -4.56 14.80 -7.02
CA ALA A 207 -4.75 14.29 -5.67
C ALA A 207 -4.51 15.43 -4.66
N PRO A 208 -5.02 15.34 -3.42
CA PRO A 208 -4.78 16.34 -2.39
C PRO A 208 -3.29 16.56 -2.11
N THR A 209 -2.91 17.80 -1.77
CA THR A 209 -1.56 18.09 -1.32
C THR A 209 -1.19 17.22 -0.11
N GLY A 210 -0.01 16.62 -0.14
CA GLY A 210 0.46 15.72 0.92
C GLY A 210 0.14 14.24 0.69
N THR A 211 -0.61 13.88 -0.37
CA THR A 211 -0.80 12.48 -0.77
C THR A 211 0.57 11.84 -1.06
N PRO A 212 0.87 10.65 -0.50
CA PRO A 212 2.11 9.94 -0.76
C PRO A 212 2.31 9.62 -2.24
N VAL A 213 3.53 9.87 -2.74
CA VAL A 213 3.97 9.51 -4.09
C VAL A 213 4.96 8.36 -3.98
N TYR A 214 4.71 7.30 -4.73
CA TYR A 214 5.50 6.07 -4.70
C TYR A 214 6.44 5.95 -5.90
N ALA A 215 7.62 5.34 -5.68
CA ALA A 215 8.42 4.82 -6.79
C ALA A 215 7.64 3.70 -7.49
N ILE A 216 7.45 3.81 -8.80
CA ILE A 216 6.70 2.77 -9.54
C ILE A 216 7.48 1.45 -9.69
N GLY A 217 8.78 1.46 -9.46
CA GLY A 217 9.66 0.30 -9.53
C GLY A 217 10.93 0.51 -8.71
N ASN A 218 11.68 -0.57 -8.47
CA ASN A 218 13.01 -0.48 -7.90
C ASN A 218 13.90 0.40 -8.77
N GLY A 219 14.80 1.17 -8.17
CA GLY A 219 15.69 2.02 -8.95
C GLY A 219 16.58 2.91 -8.10
N LYS A 220 17.32 3.78 -8.77
CA LYS A 220 18.24 4.74 -8.15
C LYS A 220 17.84 6.15 -8.49
N VAL A 221 17.79 7.02 -7.50
CA VAL A 221 17.54 8.47 -7.70
C VAL A 221 18.72 9.09 -8.43
N ILE A 222 18.49 9.58 -9.64
CA ILE A 222 19.53 10.18 -10.49
C ILE A 222 19.46 11.72 -10.55
N ALA A 223 18.33 12.31 -10.17
CA ALA A 223 18.19 13.76 -10.04
C ALA A 223 17.12 14.12 -9.01
N LYS A 224 17.35 15.21 -8.30
CA LYS A 224 16.44 15.83 -7.34
C LYS A 224 16.68 17.32 -7.38
N GLY A 225 15.62 18.12 -7.47
CA GLY A 225 15.80 19.59 -7.57
C GLY A 225 14.48 20.35 -7.60
N PHE A 226 14.61 21.64 -7.94
CA PHE A 226 13.50 22.56 -8.07
C PHE A 226 13.60 23.35 -9.37
N GLN A 227 12.47 23.50 -10.08
CA GLN A 227 12.34 24.27 -11.32
C GLN A 227 11.14 25.22 -11.21
N ALA A 228 11.39 26.51 -10.93
CA ALA A 228 10.34 27.50 -10.71
C ALA A 228 9.38 27.64 -11.91
N ASN A 229 9.91 27.69 -13.13
CA ASN A 229 9.17 27.86 -14.38
C ASN A 229 8.89 26.50 -15.07
N GLY A 230 8.82 25.42 -14.30
CA GLY A 230 8.63 24.05 -14.80
C GLY A 230 8.02 23.14 -13.77
N GLY A 231 8.59 21.97 -13.60
CA GLY A 231 8.08 20.88 -12.75
C GLY A 231 8.14 21.10 -11.23
N GLY A 232 8.50 22.30 -10.74
CA GLY A 232 8.62 22.57 -9.31
C GLY A 232 9.64 21.63 -8.65
N ASN A 233 9.34 21.14 -7.46
CA ASN A 233 10.11 20.05 -6.85
C ASN A 233 9.96 18.79 -7.66
N PHE A 234 11.06 18.21 -8.09
CA PHE A 234 11.06 17.02 -8.92
C PHE A 234 12.08 15.96 -8.47
N LEU A 235 11.76 14.71 -8.77
CA LEU A 235 12.66 13.57 -8.67
C LEU A 235 12.74 12.83 -10.00
N LYS A 236 13.95 12.31 -10.32
CA LYS A 236 14.14 11.33 -11.40
C LYS A 236 14.72 10.05 -10.84
N ILE A 237 14.14 8.92 -11.24
CA ILE A 237 14.58 7.58 -10.84
C ILE A 237 14.93 6.79 -12.09
N ARG A 238 16.14 6.23 -12.12
CA ARG A 238 16.57 5.25 -13.11
C ARG A 238 16.26 3.86 -12.57
N HIS A 239 15.42 3.11 -13.27
CA HIS A 239 15.04 1.76 -12.91
C HIS A 239 16.01 0.70 -13.47
N ASN A 240 16.44 0.93 -14.71
CA ASN A 240 17.43 0.08 -15.41
C ASN A 240 18.07 0.89 -16.56
N SER A 241 18.74 0.21 -17.49
CA SER A 241 19.35 0.84 -18.66
C SER A 241 18.36 1.46 -19.64
N VAL A 242 17.09 1.03 -19.59
CA VAL A 242 16.02 1.41 -20.53
C VAL A 242 15.10 2.48 -19.96
N TYR A 243 14.69 2.34 -18.68
CA TYR A 243 13.59 3.12 -18.11
C TYR A 243 14.05 4.14 -17.06
N VAL A 244 13.58 5.37 -17.24
CA VAL A 244 13.71 6.47 -16.27
C VAL A 244 12.33 7.07 -16.03
N THR A 245 11.99 7.34 -14.76
CA THR A 245 10.75 8.05 -14.40
C THR A 245 11.03 9.40 -13.80
N THR A 246 10.09 10.33 -13.95
CA THR A 246 10.15 11.67 -13.37
C THR A 246 8.83 11.98 -12.67
N TYR A 247 8.94 12.52 -11.45
CA TYR A 247 7.84 12.89 -10.55
C TYR A 247 7.96 14.39 -10.26
N MET A 248 6.95 15.18 -10.61
CA MET A 248 7.02 16.64 -10.55
C MET A 248 5.88 17.26 -9.73
N HIS A 249 6.00 18.55 -9.45
CA HIS A 249 5.09 19.37 -8.63
C HIS A 249 4.98 18.91 -7.17
N LEU A 250 6.00 18.19 -6.65
CA LEU A 250 5.99 17.67 -5.28
C LEU A 250 5.95 18.81 -4.25
N SER A 251 5.18 18.66 -3.17
CA SER A 251 5.21 19.58 -2.03
C SER A 251 6.50 19.46 -1.24
N ARG A 252 6.96 18.23 -1.04
CA ARG A 252 8.22 17.88 -0.38
C ARG A 252 8.69 16.49 -0.79
N PHE A 253 9.95 16.22 -0.57
CA PHE A 253 10.54 14.90 -0.73
C PHE A 253 10.34 14.06 0.55
N ALA A 254 10.33 12.74 0.45
CA ALA A 254 10.34 11.87 1.61
C ALA A 254 11.70 11.96 2.35
N LYS A 255 11.67 11.66 3.66
CA LYS A 255 12.86 11.70 4.51
C LYS A 255 13.91 10.71 4.00
N GLY A 256 15.15 11.15 3.89
CA GLY A 256 16.27 10.31 3.45
C GLY A 256 16.48 10.23 1.93
N ILE A 257 15.51 10.65 1.11
CA ILE A 257 15.64 10.62 -0.35
C ILE A 257 16.63 11.71 -0.84
N LYS A 258 17.72 11.28 -1.44
CA LYS A 258 18.78 12.11 -2.04
C LYS A 258 19.25 11.50 -3.36
N VAL A 259 19.96 12.28 -4.18
CA VAL A 259 20.62 11.75 -5.38
C VAL A 259 21.58 10.62 -4.97
N GLY A 260 21.50 9.51 -5.65
CA GLY A 260 22.23 8.28 -5.33
C GLY A 260 21.48 7.29 -4.42
N SER A 261 20.37 7.69 -3.78
CA SER A 261 19.54 6.75 -3.00
C SER A 261 18.99 5.64 -3.88
N GLU A 262 19.06 4.41 -3.40
CA GLU A 262 18.29 3.30 -3.92
C GLU A 262 16.89 3.33 -3.33
N VAL A 263 15.89 3.07 -4.15
CA VAL A 263 14.48 3.03 -3.75
C VAL A 263 13.86 1.72 -4.22
N LYS A 264 12.94 1.20 -3.42
CA LYS A 264 12.16 0.02 -3.75
C LYS A 264 10.83 0.42 -4.40
N GLN A 265 10.27 -0.51 -5.18
CA GLN A 265 8.89 -0.37 -5.66
C GLN A 265 7.95 -0.13 -4.48
N LYS A 266 6.97 0.77 -4.64
CA LYS A 266 6.02 1.18 -3.59
C LYS A 266 6.63 1.98 -2.43
N GLU A 267 7.92 2.29 -2.44
CA GLU A 267 8.53 3.19 -1.46
C GLU A 267 8.05 4.62 -1.65
N VAL A 268 7.72 5.30 -0.54
CA VAL A 268 7.32 6.72 -0.58
C VAL A 268 8.55 7.57 -0.90
N ILE A 269 8.52 8.29 -2.01
CA ILE A 269 9.63 9.14 -2.48
C ILE A 269 9.38 10.64 -2.32
N GLY A 270 8.11 11.01 -2.12
CA GLY A 270 7.69 12.40 -1.97
C GLY A 270 6.18 12.49 -1.73
N TYR A 271 5.66 13.70 -1.85
CA TYR A 271 4.25 13.98 -1.59
C TYR A 271 3.72 14.96 -2.64
N VAL A 272 2.47 14.72 -3.09
CA VAL A 272 1.78 15.58 -4.04
C VAL A 272 1.78 17.04 -3.57
N GLY A 273 1.95 17.96 -4.48
CA GLY A 273 1.90 19.39 -4.24
C GLY A 273 1.41 20.17 -5.46
N SER A 274 1.79 21.43 -5.50
CA SER A 274 1.48 22.36 -6.60
C SER A 274 2.65 23.32 -6.82
N THR A 275 3.90 22.85 -6.65
CA THR A 275 5.10 23.68 -6.79
C THR A 275 5.47 23.88 -8.27
N GLY A 276 6.14 24.99 -8.59
CA GLY A 276 6.49 25.34 -9.97
C GLY A 276 5.29 25.82 -10.79
N LEU A 277 5.29 25.52 -12.10
CA LEU A 277 4.24 25.97 -13.02
C LEU A 277 3.03 25.03 -12.96
N SER A 278 2.16 25.21 -11.98
CA SER A 278 1.01 24.37 -11.70
C SER A 278 -0.25 25.21 -11.46
N THR A 279 -1.41 24.71 -11.83
CA THR A 279 -2.72 25.34 -11.60
C THR A 279 -3.43 24.83 -10.36
N GLY A 280 -2.95 23.76 -9.72
CA GLY A 280 -3.54 23.15 -8.54
C GLY A 280 -2.84 21.85 -8.17
N PRO A 281 -3.20 21.24 -7.03
CA PRO A 281 -2.52 20.05 -6.54
C PRO A 281 -2.63 18.87 -7.51
N HIS A 282 -1.49 18.41 -8.03
CA HIS A 282 -1.37 17.22 -8.87
C HIS A 282 0.08 16.72 -8.93
N LEU A 283 0.25 15.52 -9.41
CA LEU A 283 1.53 14.94 -9.80
C LEU A 283 1.59 14.88 -11.34
N ASP A 284 2.57 15.55 -11.97
CA ASP A 284 2.96 15.29 -13.37
C ASP A 284 3.96 14.13 -13.34
N PHE A 285 3.55 12.99 -13.86
CA PHE A 285 4.33 11.76 -13.90
C PHE A 285 4.75 11.42 -15.33
N ARG A 286 6.05 11.19 -15.53
CA ARG A 286 6.61 10.90 -16.86
C ARG A 286 7.46 9.66 -16.85
N VAL A 287 7.41 8.92 -17.98
CA VAL A 287 8.24 7.75 -18.24
C VAL A 287 9.04 7.98 -19.50
N PHE A 288 10.32 7.64 -19.42
CA PHE A 288 11.24 7.66 -20.54
C PHE A 288 11.75 6.26 -20.80
N GLU A 289 11.66 5.81 -22.06
CA GLU A 289 12.23 4.56 -22.56
C GLU A 289 13.38 4.91 -23.51
N ASN A 290 14.61 4.47 -23.22
CA ASN A 290 15.81 4.81 -23.99
C ASN A 290 15.94 6.33 -24.23
N GLY A 291 15.61 7.13 -23.21
CA GLY A 291 15.68 8.60 -23.24
C GLY A 291 14.53 9.30 -23.98
N LYS A 292 13.61 8.57 -24.62
CA LYS A 292 12.42 9.11 -25.29
C LYS A 292 11.20 9.05 -24.39
N PRO A 293 10.37 10.11 -24.29
CA PRO A 293 9.17 10.07 -23.49
C PRO A 293 8.14 9.12 -24.12
N ILE A 294 7.55 8.27 -23.30
CA ILE A 294 6.46 7.36 -23.67
C ILE A 294 5.22 7.64 -22.84
N ASN A 295 4.05 7.20 -23.31
CA ASN A 295 2.82 7.31 -22.52
C ASN A 295 2.89 6.40 -21.28
N PRO A 296 2.89 6.95 -20.05
CA PRO A 296 2.96 6.17 -18.82
C PRO A 296 1.88 5.10 -18.68
N LEU A 297 0.68 5.34 -19.25
CA LEU A 297 -0.44 4.40 -19.20
C LEU A 297 -0.24 3.16 -20.09
N LEU A 298 0.73 3.18 -20.99
CA LEU A 298 1.03 2.10 -21.93
C LEU A 298 2.32 1.36 -21.61
N ILE A 299 2.97 1.68 -20.47
CA ILE A 299 4.19 1.00 -20.07
C ILE A 299 3.94 -0.50 -19.93
N LYS A 300 4.71 -1.31 -20.65
CA LYS A 300 4.67 -2.77 -20.55
C LYS A 300 5.72 -3.20 -19.53
N SER A 301 5.31 -3.80 -18.43
CA SER A 301 6.23 -4.39 -17.47
C SER A 301 6.35 -5.89 -17.69
N GLN A 302 7.57 -6.37 -17.55
CA GLN A 302 7.82 -7.81 -17.48
C GLN A 302 7.48 -8.30 -16.06
N PRO A 303 6.84 -9.47 -15.87
CA PRO A 303 6.70 -10.09 -14.57
C PRO A 303 8.09 -10.26 -13.92
N LYS A 304 8.19 -9.97 -12.63
CA LYS A 304 9.48 -9.91 -11.93
C LYS A 304 10.15 -11.27 -11.81
N LYS A 305 9.39 -12.33 -11.56
CA LYS A 305 9.84 -13.73 -11.45
C LYS A 305 8.67 -14.67 -11.79
N PRO A 306 8.65 -15.33 -12.92
CA PRO A 306 7.68 -16.41 -13.16
C PRO A 306 7.98 -17.61 -12.25
N ILE A 307 7.02 -18.51 -12.10
CA ILE A 307 7.25 -19.83 -11.49
C ILE A 307 8.34 -20.55 -12.30
N SER A 308 9.34 -21.08 -11.60
CA SER A 308 10.41 -21.87 -12.22
C SER A 308 9.84 -23.17 -12.81
N PRO A 309 10.48 -23.73 -13.87
CA PRO A 309 10.07 -25.01 -14.42
C PRO A 309 9.97 -26.13 -13.37
N ASP A 310 10.88 -26.16 -12.41
CA ASP A 310 10.94 -27.19 -11.35
C ASP A 310 9.75 -27.08 -10.39
N ASN A 311 9.26 -25.88 -10.13
CA ASN A 311 8.12 -25.62 -9.22
C ASN A 311 6.76 -25.64 -9.94
N MET A 312 6.75 -25.65 -11.28
CA MET A 312 5.51 -25.50 -12.06
C MET A 312 4.47 -26.58 -11.75
N SER A 313 4.87 -27.84 -11.59
CA SER A 313 3.94 -28.94 -11.29
C SER A 313 3.25 -28.72 -9.93
N GLN A 314 4.00 -28.29 -8.92
CA GLN A 314 3.49 -28.00 -7.58
C GLN A 314 2.55 -26.78 -7.57
N PHE A 315 2.94 -25.75 -8.30
CA PHE A 315 2.11 -24.55 -8.50
C PHE A 315 0.78 -24.88 -9.17
N VAL A 316 0.77 -25.70 -10.23
CA VAL A 316 -0.46 -26.09 -10.94
C VAL A 316 -1.45 -26.78 -10.02
N VAL A 317 -1.01 -27.73 -9.19
CA VAL A 317 -1.87 -28.43 -8.22
C VAL A 317 -2.48 -27.44 -7.22
N LEU A 318 -1.68 -26.54 -6.64
CA LEU A 318 -2.14 -25.53 -5.71
C LEU A 318 -3.12 -24.55 -6.38
N ARG A 319 -2.73 -24.03 -7.56
CA ARG A 319 -3.57 -23.12 -8.36
C ARG A 319 -4.95 -23.70 -8.62
N ASP A 320 -5.02 -24.95 -9.11
CA ASP A 320 -6.30 -25.58 -9.48
C ASP A 320 -7.19 -25.79 -8.26
N SER A 321 -6.61 -26.19 -7.13
CA SER A 321 -7.31 -26.28 -5.86
C SER A 321 -7.90 -24.92 -5.43
N LEU A 322 -7.11 -23.87 -5.46
CA LEU A 322 -7.55 -22.52 -5.04
C LEU A 322 -8.56 -21.90 -6.01
N ILE A 323 -8.41 -22.11 -7.32
CA ILE A 323 -9.39 -21.67 -8.33
C ILE A 323 -10.74 -22.37 -8.11
N ASN A 324 -10.75 -23.67 -7.82
CA ASN A 324 -11.96 -24.39 -7.51
C ASN A 324 -12.65 -23.85 -6.25
N ARG A 325 -11.88 -23.57 -5.18
CA ARG A 325 -12.42 -22.92 -3.97
C ARG A 325 -13.01 -21.55 -4.25
N LEU A 326 -12.28 -20.68 -4.96
CA LEU A 326 -12.79 -19.36 -5.35
C LEU A 326 -14.09 -19.46 -6.14
N SER A 327 -14.19 -20.45 -7.04
CA SER A 327 -15.39 -20.65 -7.86
C SER A 327 -16.60 -21.09 -7.05
N ALA A 328 -16.39 -21.79 -5.92
CA ALA A 328 -17.42 -22.27 -5.03
C ALA A 328 -17.98 -21.20 -4.08
N ILE A 329 -17.36 -20.03 -3.96
CA ILE A 329 -17.87 -18.93 -3.13
C ILE A 329 -19.15 -18.38 -3.76
N ASN A 330 -20.26 -18.48 -3.01
CA ASN A 330 -21.61 -18.09 -3.42
C ASN A 330 -21.89 -16.59 -3.24
#